data_f3b4f843be676ae0e864612728023b85
#
_entry.id   f3b4f843be676ae0e864612728023b85
#
_cell.length_a   1.000
_cell.length_b   1.000
_cell.length_c   1.000
_cell.angle_alpha   90.00
_cell.angle_beta   90.00
_cell.angle_gamma   90.00
#
_symmetry.space_group_name_H-M   'P 1'
#
loop_
_entity.id
_entity.type
_entity.pdbx_description
1 polymer ?
#
loop_
_entity_poly.entity_id
_entity_poly.type
_entity_poly.pdbx_seq_one_letter_code
_entity_poly.pdbx_strand_id
1 'polypeptide(L)' 'MKISLALYDALTSISVPNNKAKAVVDAWEADVQQLAS' A
#
# COMPACT_ATOMS: atom_id res chain seq x y z
N MET A 1 -2.46 11.11 9.68
CA MET A 1 -1.34 10.54 8.90
C MET A 1 -1.82 9.33 8.11
N LYS A 2 -1.50 9.28 6.84
CA LYS A 2 -1.95 8.18 5.99
C LYS A 2 -0.83 7.17 5.82
N ILE A 3 -0.96 6.05 6.48
CA ILE A 3 0.06 5.00 6.44
C ILE A 3 0.13 4.34 5.07
N SER A 4 -1.00 4.27 4.36
CA SER A 4 -1.01 3.71 2.99
C SER A 4 -0.21 4.58 2.03
N LEU A 5 -0.25 5.90 2.20
CA LEU A 5 0.54 6.80 1.36
C LEU A 5 2.03 6.64 1.65
N ALA A 6 2.39 6.49 2.92
CA ALA A 6 3.78 6.28 3.29
C ALA A 6 4.29 4.94 2.75
N LEU A 7 3.47 3.92 2.78
CA LEU A 7 3.82 2.61 2.24
C LEU A 7 4.02 2.67 0.72
N TYR A 8 3.12 3.36 0.03
CA TYR A 8 3.23 3.53 -1.42
C TYR A 8 4.52 4.27 -1.77
N ASP A 9 4.81 5.34 -1.05
CA ASP A 9 6.01 6.13 -1.27
C ASP A 9 7.28 5.30 -1.03
N ALA A 10 7.29 4.50 0.02
CA ALA A 10 8.43 3.63 0.32
C ALA A 10 8.65 2.62 -0.80
N LEU A 11 7.58 2.04 -1.32
CA LEU A 11 7.67 1.05 -2.39
C LEU A 11 8.21 1.66 -3.67
N THR A 12 7.75 2.87 -4.02
CA THR A 12 8.21 3.52 -5.24
C THR A 12 9.66 4.00 -5.12
N SER A 13 10.11 4.29 -3.91
CA SER A 13 11.49 4.74 -3.71
C SER A 13 12.50 3.61 -3.90
N ILE A 14 12.08 2.36 -3.84
CA ILE A 14 12.94 1.21 -4.14
C ILE A 14 12.70 0.67 -5.56
N SER A 15 12.21 1.52 -6.45
CA SER A 15 12.05 1.22 -7.88
C SER A 15 10.93 0.23 -8.19
N VAL A 16 9.94 0.13 -7.32
CA VAL A 16 8.74 -0.66 -7.61
C VAL A 16 7.85 0.14 -8.58
N PRO A 17 7.39 -0.45 -9.69
CA PRO A 17 6.50 0.25 -10.61
C PRO A 17 5.21 0.70 -9.92
N ASN A 18 4.66 1.83 -10.35
CA ASN A 18 3.48 2.42 -9.72
C ASN A 18 2.30 1.46 -9.66
N ASN A 19 2.05 0.74 -10.74
CA ASN A 19 0.92 -0.20 -10.78
C ASN A 19 1.11 -1.36 -9.80
N LYS A 20 2.34 -1.81 -9.61
CA LYS A 20 2.63 -2.87 -8.64
C LYS A 20 2.53 -2.36 -7.22
N ALA A 21 3.06 -1.16 -6.97
CA ALA A 21 2.98 -0.55 -5.65
C ALA A 21 1.53 -0.34 -5.23
N LYS A 22 0.70 0.14 -6.17
CA LYS A 22 -0.71 0.35 -5.90
C LYS A 22 -1.42 -0.96 -5.58
N ALA A 23 -1.09 -2.02 -6.31
CA ALA A 23 -1.70 -3.33 -6.08
C ALA A 23 -1.37 -3.85 -4.68
N VAL A 24 -0.14 -3.67 -4.24
CA VAL A 24 0.26 -4.09 -2.89
C VAL A 24 -0.48 -3.29 -1.83
N VAL A 25 -0.57 -1.97 -2.00
CA VAL A 25 -1.27 -1.11 -1.05
C VAL A 25 -2.75 -1.46 -1.00
N ASP A 26 -3.37 -1.71 -2.14
CA ASP A 26 -4.78 -2.10 -2.20
C ASP A 26 -5.02 -3.41 -1.46
N ALA A 27 -4.17 -4.41 -1.66
CA ALA A 27 -4.29 -5.69 -0.99
C ALA A 27 -4.10 -5.53 0.52
N TRP A 28 -3.17 -4.70 0.92
CA TRP A 28 -2.91 -4.43 2.32
C TRP A 28 -4.11 -3.76 2.99
N GLU A 29 -4.71 -2.79 2.31
CA GLU A 29 -5.86 -2.07 2.86
C GLU A 29 -7.07 -2.98 2.99
N ALA A 30 -7.27 -3.87 2.04
CA ALA A 30 -8.36 -4.85 2.10
C ALA A 30 -8.19 -5.76 3.32
N ASP A 31 -6.97 -6.18 3.57
CA ASP A 31 -6.65 -7.03 4.73
C ASP A 31 -6.93 -6.30 6.04
N VAL A 32 -6.49 -5.04 6.12
CA VAL A 32 -6.69 -4.23 7.32
C VAL A 32 -8.17 -4.02 7.61
N GLN A 33 -8.97 -3.78 6.57
CA GLN A 33 -10.41 -3.61 6.73
C GLN A 33 -11.07 -4.88 7.25
N GLN A 34 -10.61 -6.02 6.77
CA GLN A 34 -11.13 -7.30 7.22
C GLN A 34 -10.81 -7.55 8.69
N LEU A 35 -9.61 -7.20 9.11
CA LEU A 35 -9.20 -7.35 10.50
C LEU A 35 -9.94 -6.37 11.42
N ALA A 36 -10.30 -5.22 10.91
CA ALA A 36 -10.96 -4.18 11.70
C ALA A 36 -12.47 -4.43 11.86
N SER A 37 -13.05 -5.27 11.05
CA SER A 37 -14.50 -5.53 11.15
C SER A 37 -14.86 -6.64 12.19
#